data_dfb3c2ddb025139b6c5425706d7f8ac5
#
_entry.id   dfb3c2ddb025139b6c5425706d7f8ac5
#
_cell.length_a   1.000
_cell.length_b   1.000
_cell.length_c   1.000
_cell.angle_alpha   90.00
_cell.angle_beta   90.00
_cell.angle_gamma   90.00
#
_symmetry.space_group_name_H-M   'P 1'
#
loop_
_entity.id
_entity.type
_entity.pdbx_description
1 polymer ?
#
loop_
_entity_poly.entity_id
_entity_poly.type
_entity_poly.pdbx_seq_one_letter_code
_entity_poly.pdbx_strand_id
1 'polypeptide(L)'
;MLTLTYEYKIVPTQEQVNTIEEYLEVCRLVWNYALRERKDWINSRKSPVNACSIISEYIILADTPYPNYNLQAKALPEARKNHENLGLVNAQVLQQVLRRLETAFEDMKRKGLGFPRFKKSGRMRSFVFPQFKGNPFTGNCIKLPALGLVKMILSRPIPEGFVLKQARILKKASGYFVMLSLQCDVQVPDALPHGHPRGIDLGLEKFVATSDGELIARPKFFATLHRKLQLLQRRLKHKKKGSKSWRRLSQKIARLHQRISDTRKDFHFKTAHHICDQAGMVFVEDIDFRIMAKGMLGKHTLDAGFGQFVSILQWVCWKRQVYFAKVDACGTSQTCPICDTHVPKDLSVRVHQCPECLYITDRDVASAQVIVKRGVLAAGQAVSEIACGGDAAGTGNSLVGTRRGRKTRK
;
A
#
# COMPACT_ATOMS: atom_id res chain seq x y z
N MET A 1 -3.84 0.58 -21.64
CA MET A 1 -2.41 0.70 -21.28
C MET A 1 -2.14 -0.05 -19.96
N LEU A 2 -1.44 -1.20 -20.03
CA LEU A 2 -1.13 -2.07 -18.90
C LEU A 2 0.17 -1.66 -18.23
N THR A 3 0.15 -1.48 -16.89
CA THR A 3 1.36 -1.18 -16.10
C THR A 3 1.59 -2.26 -15.06
N LEU A 4 2.73 -2.93 -15.12
CA LEU A 4 3.18 -3.90 -14.13
C LEU A 4 4.33 -3.33 -13.30
N THR A 5 4.36 -3.66 -12.02
CA THR A 5 5.44 -3.27 -11.12
C THR A 5 6.16 -4.51 -10.60
N TYR A 6 7.44 -4.68 -10.98
CA TYR A 6 8.28 -5.78 -10.53
C TYR A 6 9.40 -5.27 -9.63
N GLU A 7 9.67 -5.99 -8.57
CA GLU A 7 10.75 -5.69 -7.64
C GLU A 7 11.81 -6.79 -7.71
N TYR A 8 13.07 -6.38 -7.93
CA TYR A 8 14.24 -7.25 -7.96
C TYR A 8 15.27 -6.80 -6.94
N LYS A 9 15.98 -7.75 -6.34
CA LYS A 9 17.14 -7.44 -5.52
C LYS A 9 18.30 -7.07 -6.44
N ILE A 10 19.04 -6.02 -6.09
CA ILE A 10 20.26 -5.61 -6.79
C ILE A 10 21.49 -5.88 -5.94
N VAL A 11 22.61 -6.11 -6.61
CA VAL A 11 23.93 -6.34 -6.02
C VAL A 11 24.86 -5.22 -6.49
N PRO A 12 24.77 -4.03 -5.88
CA PRO A 12 25.62 -2.90 -6.26
C PRO A 12 27.03 -3.09 -5.75
N THR A 13 28.04 -2.55 -6.46
CA THR A 13 29.42 -2.41 -6.00
C THR A 13 29.49 -1.42 -4.81
N GLN A 14 30.64 -1.34 -4.14
CA GLN A 14 30.80 -0.39 -3.02
C GLN A 14 30.68 1.07 -3.49
N GLU A 15 31.19 1.41 -4.68
CA GLU A 15 31.04 2.73 -5.27
C GLU A 15 29.58 3.08 -5.57
N GLN A 16 28.85 2.13 -6.17
CA GLN A 16 27.41 2.28 -6.42
C GLN A 16 26.63 2.42 -5.11
N VAL A 17 27.01 1.71 -4.06
CA VAL A 17 26.42 1.86 -2.72
C VAL A 17 26.63 3.28 -2.19
N ASN A 18 27.86 3.82 -2.30
CA ASN A 18 28.16 5.18 -1.86
C ASN A 18 27.30 6.21 -2.61
N THR A 19 27.19 6.09 -3.93
CA THR A 19 26.34 6.96 -4.76
C THR A 19 24.86 6.83 -4.39
N ILE A 20 24.35 5.63 -4.12
CA ILE A 20 22.95 5.42 -3.68
C ILE A 20 22.71 6.10 -2.32
N GLU A 21 23.64 5.96 -1.36
CA GLU A 21 23.50 6.59 -0.03
C GLU A 21 23.54 8.12 -0.13
N GLU A 22 24.41 8.66 -0.96
CA GLU A 22 24.50 10.09 -1.24
C GLU A 22 23.19 10.61 -1.87
N TYR A 23 22.64 9.93 -2.89
CA TYR A 23 21.36 10.27 -3.49
C TYR A 23 20.22 10.27 -2.48
N LEU A 24 20.20 9.28 -1.58
CA LEU A 24 19.18 9.19 -0.52
C LEU A 24 19.31 10.37 0.47
N GLU A 25 20.52 10.78 0.82
CA GLU A 25 20.74 11.89 1.76
C GLU A 25 20.37 13.22 1.11
N VAL A 26 20.78 13.48 -0.12
CA VAL A 26 20.40 14.70 -0.87
C VAL A 26 18.89 14.77 -1.06
N CYS A 27 18.24 13.67 -1.47
CA CYS A 27 16.79 13.60 -1.54
C CYS A 27 16.10 13.91 -0.20
N ARG A 28 16.70 13.50 0.93
CA ARG A 28 16.22 13.80 2.27
C ARG A 28 16.30 15.30 2.57
N LEU A 29 17.41 15.92 2.23
CA LEU A 29 17.61 17.37 2.41
C LEU A 29 16.61 18.18 1.60
N VAL A 30 16.42 17.85 0.32
CA VAL A 30 15.43 18.49 -0.55
C VAL A 30 14.00 18.32 -0.01
N TRP A 31 13.63 17.11 0.43
CA TRP A 31 12.33 16.89 1.08
C TRP A 31 12.12 17.79 2.30
N ASN A 32 13.12 17.85 3.18
CA ASN A 32 13.02 18.61 4.42
C ASN A 32 13.00 20.12 4.16
N TYR A 33 13.80 20.62 3.23
CA TYR A 33 13.81 22.02 2.84
C TYR A 33 12.44 22.43 2.27
N ALA A 34 11.96 21.72 1.27
CA ALA A 34 10.68 22.02 0.64
C ALA A 34 9.49 21.89 1.62
N LEU A 35 9.55 20.94 2.54
CA LEU A 35 8.55 20.82 3.60
C LEU A 35 8.62 21.97 4.60
N ARG A 36 9.82 22.43 4.97
CA ARG A 36 10.01 23.59 5.87
C ARG A 36 9.40 24.84 5.26
N GLU A 37 9.72 25.14 4.02
CA GLU A 37 9.19 26.28 3.28
C GLU A 37 7.64 26.29 3.29
N ARG A 38 7.00 25.17 2.98
CA ARG A 38 5.53 25.05 3.04
C ARG A 38 4.98 25.21 4.45
N LYS A 39 5.65 24.62 5.45
CA LYS A 39 5.23 24.74 6.84
C LYS A 39 5.33 26.17 7.34
N ASP A 40 6.42 26.86 7.01
CA ASP A 40 6.65 28.24 7.44
C ASP A 40 5.62 29.17 6.78
N TRP A 41 5.33 28.98 5.49
CA TRP A 41 4.26 29.69 4.81
C TRP A 41 2.89 29.47 5.48
N ILE A 42 2.52 28.21 5.78
CA ILE A 42 1.25 27.89 6.46
C ILE A 42 1.21 28.53 7.85
N ASN A 43 2.30 28.52 8.58
CA ASN A 43 2.37 29.10 9.92
C ASN A 43 2.26 30.62 9.87
N SER A 44 2.90 31.29 8.91
CA SER A 44 2.81 32.73 8.72
C SER A 44 1.36 33.24 8.49
N ARG A 45 0.51 32.37 7.87
CA ARG A 45 -0.91 32.70 7.63
C ARG A 45 -1.84 32.39 8.82
N LYS A 46 -1.34 31.69 9.82
CA LYS A 46 -2.09 31.36 11.04
C LYS A 46 -1.79 32.28 12.21
N SER A 47 -0.67 32.99 12.13
CA SER A 47 -0.26 33.92 13.20
C SER A 47 -1.16 35.16 13.19
N PRO A 48 -1.58 35.66 14.37
CA PRO A 48 -2.22 36.97 14.48
C PRO A 48 -1.33 38.06 13.87
N VAL A 49 -1.92 39.11 13.34
CA VAL A 49 -1.22 40.21 12.63
C VAL A 49 -0.07 40.80 13.46
N ASN A 50 -0.17 40.78 14.78
CA ASN A 50 0.82 41.34 15.72
C ASN A 50 1.78 40.29 16.31
N ALA A 51 1.68 39.01 15.94
CA ALA A 51 2.58 37.98 16.42
C ALA A 51 3.71 37.80 15.40
N CYS A 52 4.71 38.64 15.42
CA CYS A 52 6.00 38.37 14.78
C CYS A 52 6.59 37.12 15.42
N SER A 53 6.77 36.06 14.67
CA SER A 53 7.52 34.91 15.13
C SER A 53 8.99 35.26 15.23
N ILE A 54 9.46 35.54 16.44
CA ILE A 54 10.86 35.87 16.75
C ILE A 54 11.81 34.68 16.38
N ILE A 55 11.25 33.55 16.05
CA ILE A 55 12.02 32.29 15.79
C ILE A 55 12.33 32.09 14.29
N SER A 56 11.72 32.82 13.36
CA SER A 56 12.04 32.74 11.93
C SER A 56 13.01 33.83 11.52
N GLU A 57 14.15 33.48 11.00
CA GLU A 57 15.19 34.40 10.51
C GLU A 57 14.74 35.25 9.29
N TYR A 58 13.52 35.01 8.77
CA TYR A 58 12.99 35.74 7.62
C TYR A 58 11.48 35.98 7.75
N ILE A 59 11.05 37.09 7.23
CA ILE A 59 9.63 37.48 7.18
C ILE A 59 9.05 37.00 5.85
N ILE A 60 7.94 36.26 5.89
CA ILE A 60 7.20 35.88 4.70
C ILE A 60 6.13 36.94 4.45
N LEU A 61 6.26 37.69 3.35
CA LEU A 61 5.33 38.73 2.94
C LEU A 61 3.92 38.18 2.74
N ALA A 62 2.91 39.01 2.97
CA ALA A 62 1.51 38.60 2.88
C ALA A 62 1.08 38.16 1.48
N ASP A 63 1.66 38.72 0.43
CA ASP A 63 1.44 38.40 -0.97
C ASP A 63 2.27 37.23 -1.50
N THR A 64 3.22 36.67 -0.69
CA THR A 64 4.04 35.56 -1.08
C THR A 64 3.15 34.34 -1.44
N PRO A 65 3.23 33.81 -2.67
CA PRO A 65 2.41 32.69 -3.07
C PRO A 65 2.78 31.41 -2.30
N TYR A 66 1.81 30.48 -2.17
CA TYR A 66 2.06 29.18 -1.54
C TYR A 66 3.11 28.40 -2.35
N PRO A 67 4.19 27.90 -1.71
CA PRO A 67 5.27 27.17 -2.37
C PRO A 67 4.82 25.78 -2.80
N ASN A 68 4.04 25.70 -3.87
CA ASN A 68 3.59 24.45 -4.47
C ASN A 68 4.71 23.75 -5.24
N TYR A 69 4.41 22.59 -5.83
CA TYR A 69 5.36 21.82 -6.64
C TYR A 69 6.00 22.66 -7.74
N ASN A 70 5.19 23.46 -8.47
CA ASN A 70 5.66 24.20 -9.65
C ASN A 70 6.69 25.27 -9.25
N LEU A 71 6.42 26.05 -8.21
CA LEU A 71 7.34 27.07 -7.71
C LEU A 71 8.64 26.44 -7.18
N GLN A 72 8.54 25.39 -6.38
CA GLN A 72 9.70 24.67 -5.85
C GLN A 72 10.52 23.99 -6.94
N ALA A 73 9.88 23.43 -7.96
CA ALA A 73 10.56 22.82 -9.11
C ALA A 73 11.25 23.87 -10.01
N LYS A 74 10.65 25.09 -10.14
CA LYS A 74 11.24 26.20 -10.90
C LYS A 74 12.48 26.77 -10.21
N ALA A 75 12.53 26.79 -8.89
CA ALA A 75 13.71 27.21 -8.12
C ALA A 75 14.86 26.19 -8.10
N LEU A 76 14.57 24.91 -8.43
CA LEU A 76 15.56 23.82 -8.34
C LEU A 76 16.81 24.00 -9.21
N PRO A 77 16.74 24.47 -10.49
CA PRO A 77 17.94 24.68 -11.32
C PRO A 77 18.94 25.67 -10.72
N GLU A 78 18.44 26.77 -10.15
CA GLU A 78 19.28 27.76 -9.50
C GLU A 78 19.89 27.22 -8.20
N ALA A 79 19.07 26.56 -7.36
CA ALA A 79 19.56 25.88 -6.15
C ALA A 79 20.67 24.86 -6.46
N ARG A 80 20.59 24.15 -7.59
CA ARG A 80 21.62 23.18 -8.03
C ARG A 80 22.92 23.84 -8.48
N LYS A 81 22.87 25.08 -9.01
CA LYS A 81 24.08 25.84 -9.33
C LYS A 81 24.79 26.33 -8.08
N ASN A 82 24.01 26.72 -7.07
CA ASN A 82 24.53 27.32 -5.84
C ASN A 82 24.98 26.28 -4.80
N HIS A 83 24.61 25.00 -4.95
CA HIS A 83 24.93 23.93 -4.00
C HIS A 83 25.47 22.70 -4.72
N GLU A 84 26.77 22.42 -4.60
CA GLU A 84 27.46 21.30 -5.23
C GLU A 84 26.77 19.96 -4.99
N ASN A 85 26.37 19.69 -3.73
CA ASN A 85 25.68 18.43 -3.37
C ASN A 85 24.38 18.21 -4.18
N LEU A 86 23.65 19.27 -4.53
CA LEU A 86 22.45 19.17 -5.35
C LEU A 86 22.82 18.90 -6.83
N GLY A 87 23.98 19.40 -7.28
CA GLY A 87 24.53 19.18 -8.61
C GLY A 87 24.83 17.70 -8.89
N LEU A 88 25.27 16.95 -7.89
CA LEU A 88 25.61 15.53 -7.97
C LEU A 88 24.41 14.64 -8.31
N VAL A 89 23.22 15.04 -7.89
CA VAL A 89 21.99 14.24 -8.10
C VAL A 89 21.28 14.67 -9.39
N ASN A 90 20.78 13.70 -10.15
CA ASN A 90 19.98 13.97 -11.33
C ASN A 90 18.77 14.85 -11.00
N ALA A 91 18.58 15.95 -11.77
CA ALA A 91 17.51 16.91 -11.56
C ALA A 91 16.12 16.27 -11.54
N GLN A 92 15.88 15.29 -12.42
CA GLN A 92 14.60 14.58 -12.46
C GLN A 92 14.32 13.77 -11.16
N VAL A 93 15.36 13.23 -10.52
CA VAL A 93 15.22 12.54 -9.22
C VAL A 93 14.77 13.53 -8.15
N LEU A 94 15.36 14.73 -8.11
CA LEU A 94 14.97 15.78 -7.16
C LEU A 94 13.55 16.30 -7.42
N GLN A 95 13.15 16.47 -8.67
CA GLN A 95 11.76 16.79 -9.04
C GLN A 95 10.78 15.72 -8.55
N GLN A 96 11.14 14.42 -8.63
CA GLN A 96 10.29 13.36 -8.09
C GLN A 96 10.15 13.41 -6.56
N VAL A 97 11.16 13.92 -5.85
CA VAL A 97 11.04 14.18 -4.40
C VAL A 97 10.01 15.27 -4.13
N LEU A 98 10.03 16.36 -4.89
CA LEU A 98 9.06 17.46 -4.77
C LEU A 98 7.64 16.99 -5.14
N ARG A 99 7.47 16.23 -6.22
CA ARG A 99 6.17 15.61 -6.59
C ARG A 99 5.62 14.72 -5.48
N ARG A 100 6.48 13.91 -4.88
CA ARG A 100 6.10 13.06 -3.75
C ARG A 100 5.66 13.86 -2.53
N LEU A 101 6.25 15.04 -2.30
CA LEU A 101 5.81 15.96 -1.26
C LEU A 101 4.44 16.54 -1.58
N GLU A 102 4.21 16.96 -2.83
CA GLU A 102 2.89 17.42 -3.30
C GLU A 102 1.81 16.37 -3.04
N THR A 103 2.03 15.14 -3.53
CA THR A 103 1.10 14.02 -3.29
C THR A 103 0.84 13.78 -1.80
N ALA A 104 1.83 13.98 -0.93
CA ALA A 104 1.63 13.83 0.51
C ALA A 104 0.69 14.90 1.09
N PHE A 105 0.73 16.14 0.58
CA PHE A 105 -0.22 17.21 0.94
C PHE A 105 -1.61 16.96 0.35
N GLU A 106 -1.71 16.49 -0.89
CA GLU A 106 -2.97 16.08 -1.51
C GLU A 106 -3.64 14.94 -0.74
N ASP A 107 -2.87 13.91 -0.37
CA ASP A 107 -3.36 12.79 0.43
C ASP A 107 -3.80 13.24 1.84
N MET A 108 -3.11 14.23 2.44
CA MET A 108 -3.54 14.84 3.70
C MET A 108 -4.93 15.47 3.56
N LYS A 109 -5.15 16.22 2.49
CA LYS A 109 -6.44 16.89 2.23
C LYS A 109 -7.55 15.90 1.87
N ARG A 110 -7.27 14.99 0.92
CA ARG A 110 -8.27 14.06 0.35
C ARG A 110 -8.59 12.88 1.25
N LYS A 111 -7.56 12.30 1.90
CA LYS A 111 -7.68 11.06 2.69
C LYS A 111 -7.67 11.30 4.20
N GLY A 112 -7.59 12.55 4.66
CA GLY A 112 -7.51 12.89 6.09
C GLY A 112 -6.23 12.37 6.76
N LEU A 113 -5.13 12.20 6.00
CA LEU A 113 -3.85 11.79 6.57
C LEU A 113 -3.22 12.92 7.37
N GLY A 114 -2.33 12.55 8.30
CA GLY A 114 -1.61 13.53 9.10
C GLY A 114 -0.63 14.38 8.27
N PHE A 115 -0.26 15.54 8.81
CA PHE A 115 0.69 16.46 8.19
C PHE A 115 2.02 15.77 7.83
N PRO A 116 2.60 16.03 6.64
CA PRO A 116 3.86 15.43 6.23
C PRO A 116 4.98 15.70 7.25
N ARG A 117 5.82 14.69 7.49
CA ARG A 117 6.85 14.77 8.53
C ARG A 117 8.24 14.97 7.95
N PHE A 118 9.09 15.73 8.67
CA PHE A 118 10.52 15.80 8.40
C PHE A 118 11.18 14.42 8.49
N LYS A 119 12.10 14.16 7.60
CA LYS A 119 12.85 12.89 7.57
C LYS A 119 14.18 13.05 8.29
N LYS A 120 14.39 12.24 9.34
CA LYS A 120 15.69 12.12 10.00
C LYS A 120 16.70 11.45 9.08
N SER A 121 18.00 11.63 9.31
CA SER A 121 19.06 10.95 8.58
C SER A 121 18.82 9.43 8.52
N GLY A 122 19.06 8.81 7.36
CA GLY A 122 18.79 7.39 7.09
C GLY A 122 17.32 7.00 6.99
N ARG A 123 16.36 7.95 7.04
CA ARG A 123 14.92 7.66 6.88
C ARG A 123 14.40 7.84 5.46
N MET A 124 15.15 8.48 4.58
CA MET A 124 14.89 8.42 3.15
C MET A 124 15.38 7.08 2.62
N ARG A 125 14.48 6.27 2.08
CA ARG A 125 14.80 4.87 1.71
C ARG A 125 14.58 4.58 0.24
N SER A 126 14.22 5.58 -0.54
CA SER A 126 13.99 5.40 -1.97
C SER A 126 14.06 6.70 -2.74
N PHE A 127 14.52 6.60 -3.98
CA PHE A 127 14.42 7.64 -5.00
C PHE A 127 14.02 7.02 -6.34
N VAL A 128 13.61 7.84 -7.31
CA VAL A 128 13.02 7.38 -8.58
C VAL A 128 13.72 8.02 -9.75
N PHE A 129 14.11 7.21 -10.71
CA PHE A 129 14.44 7.62 -12.08
C PHE A 129 13.16 7.55 -12.91
N PRO A 130 12.56 8.68 -13.31
CA PRO A 130 11.22 8.71 -13.90
C PRO A 130 11.18 8.37 -15.39
N GLN A 131 12.31 8.38 -16.06
CA GLN A 131 12.39 8.20 -17.53
C GLN A 131 13.62 7.40 -17.92
N PHE A 132 13.46 6.58 -18.95
CA PHE A 132 14.53 5.84 -19.60
C PHE A 132 14.44 6.05 -21.11
N LYS A 133 15.60 6.21 -21.76
CA LYS A 133 15.70 6.20 -23.21
C LYS A 133 16.13 4.80 -23.66
N GLY A 134 15.31 4.16 -24.49
CA GLY A 134 15.59 2.82 -25.01
C GLY A 134 15.48 1.72 -23.94
N ASN A 135 16.04 0.56 -24.28
CA ASN A 135 16.06 -0.61 -23.39
C ASN A 135 17.28 -0.55 -22.46
N PRO A 136 17.10 -0.40 -21.14
CA PRO A 136 18.21 -0.32 -20.20
C PRO A 136 18.70 -1.70 -19.72
N PHE A 137 18.12 -2.79 -20.20
CA PHE A 137 18.46 -4.14 -19.76
C PHE A 137 19.57 -4.75 -20.60
N THR A 138 20.55 -5.35 -19.94
CA THR A 138 21.65 -6.11 -20.56
C THR A 138 21.84 -7.39 -19.76
N GLY A 139 21.30 -8.50 -20.25
CA GLY A 139 21.27 -9.76 -19.49
C GLY A 139 20.63 -9.58 -18.11
N ASN A 140 21.36 -9.95 -17.07
CA ASN A 140 20.92 -9.80 -15.68
C ASN A 140 21.28 -8.43 -15.06
N CYS A 141 21.62 -7.44 -15.88
CA CYS A 141 21.99 -6.10 -15.41
C CYS A 141 20.99 -5.06 -15.92
N ILE A 142 20.88 -3.97 -15.18
CA ILE A 142 20.14 -2.76 -15.58
C ILE A 142 21.10 -1.57 -15.62
N LYS A 143 21.08 -0.79 -16.70
CA LYS A 143 21.81 0.48 -16.80
C LYS A 143 20.99 1.59 -16.15
N LEU A 144 21.48 2.11 -15.04
CA LEU A 144 20.83 3.20 -14.29
C LEU A 144 21.64 4.48 -14.43
N PRO A 145 20.97 5.66 -14.55
CA PRO A 145 21.68 6.94 -14.56
C PRO A 145 22.58 7.10 -13.31
N ALA A 146 23.79 7.60 -13.49
CA ALA A 146 24.82 7.79 -12.45
C ALA A 146 25.33 6.53 -11.74
N LEU A 147 24.67 5.39 -11.87
CA LEU A 147 25.10 4.12 -11.27
C LEU A 147 25.76 3.18 -12.30
N GLY A 148 25.55 3.43 -13.60
CA GLY A 148 26.00 2.53 -14.66
C GLY A 148 25.25 1.19 -14.65
N LEU A 149 25.95 0.10 -14.99
CA LEU A 149 25.39 -1.25 -14.99
C LEU A 149 25.34 -1.82 -13.58
N VAL A 150 24.13 -2.16 -13.13
CA VAL A 150 23.89 -2.74 -11.80
C VAL A 150 23.33 -4.16 -11.97
N LYS A 151 23.94 -5.14 -11.33
CA LYS A 151 23.51 -6.55 -11.37
C LYS A 151 22.21 -6.73 -10.60
N MET A 152 21.22 -7.38 -11.24
CA MET A 152 19.93 -7.76 -10.65
C MET A 152 19.86 -9.27 -10.42
N ILE A 153 19.19 -9.68 -9.35
CA ILE A 153 18.78 -11.07 -9.14
C ILE A 153 17.38 -11.22 -9.73
N LEU A 154 17.30 -11.79 -10.93
CA LEU A 154 16.03 -11.99 -11.63
C LEU A 154 15.28 -13.17 -11.00
N SER A 155 14.35 -12.87 -10.09
CA SER A 155 13.45 -13.88 -9.48
C SER A 155 12.32 -14.32 -10.43
N ARG A 156 12.12 -13.58 -11.51
CA ARG A 156 11.16 -13.85 -12.60
C ARG A 156 11.65 -13.17 -13.86
N PRO A 157 11.28 -13.65 -15.06
CA PRO A 157 11.63 -12.97 -16.30
C PRO A 157 10.93 -11.61 -16.39
N ILE A 158 11.56 -10.68 -17.12
CA ILE A 158 10.92 -9.44 -17.54
C ILE A 158 10.04 -9.80 -18.74
N PRO A 159 8.74 -9.48 -18.73
CA PRO A 159 7.85 -9.87 -19.80
C PRO A 159 8.23 -9.13 -21.10
N GLU A 160 8.15 -9.84 -22.21
CA GLU A 160 8.39 -9.30 -23.55
C GLU A 160 7.32 -8.25 -23.93
N GLY A 161 7.66 -7.32 -24.78
CA GLY A 161 6.75 -6.25 -25.22
C GLY A 161 6.52 -5.13 -24.19
N PHE A 162 7.12 -5.21 -23.01
CA PHE A 162 7.01 -4.16 -22.00
C PHE A 162 8.20 -3.19 -22.05
N VAL A 163 7.88 -1.90 -21.97
CA VAL A 163 8.84 -0.81 -21.89
C VAL A 163 9.01 -0.34 -20.46
N LEU A 164 10.26 -0.15 -20.02
CA LEU A 164 10.53 0.43 -18.71
C LEU A 164 10.21 1.93 -18.74
N LYS A 165 9.27 2.35 -17.92
CA LYS A 165 8.91 3.77 -17.76
C LYS A 165 9.67 4.42 -16.63
N GLN A 166 9.75 3.76 -15.48
CA GLN A 166 10.50 4.28 -14.32
C GLN A 166 11.16 3.15 -13.52
N ALA A 167 12.27 3.48 -12.87
CA ALA A 167 12.92 2.62 -11.90
C ALA A 167 13.02 3.34 -10.55
N ARG A 168 12.59 2.67 -9.48
CA ARG A 168 12.73 3.15 -8.11
C ARG A 168 13.77 2.32 -7.38
N ILE A 169 14.82 2.96 -6.89
CA ILE A 169 15.80 2.32 -6.02
C ILE A 169 15.27 2.34 -4.58
N LEU A 170 15.32 1.18 -3.91
CA LEU A 170 14.87 1.02 -2.53
C LEU A 170 15.98 0.45 -1.66
N LYS A 171 16.19 1.07 -0.50
CA LYS A 171 17.03 0.55 0.58
C LYS A 171 16.16 -0.15 1.61
N LYS A 172 16.30 -1.48 1.72
CA LYS A 172 15.64 -2.31 2.74
C LYS A 172 16.67 -2.80 3.78
N ALA A 173 16.21 -3.45 4.83
CA ALA A 173 17.09 -4.01 5.84
C ALA A 173 17.98 -5.17 5.31
N SER A 174 17.54 -5.85 4.26
CA SER A 174 18.26 -6.96 3.58
C SER A 174 19.14 -6.54 2.41
N GLY A 175 19.23 -5.23 2.11
CA GLY A 175 20.03 -4.70 1.00
C GLY A 175 19.26 -3.76 0.09
N TYR A 176 19.72 -3.65 -1.15
CA TYR A 176 19.17 -2.75 -2.15
C TYR A 176 18.27 -3.50 -3.14
N PHE A 177 17.24 -2.83 -3.60
CA PHE A 177 16.26 -3.36 -4.54
C PHE A 177 15.97 -2.31 -5.61
N VAL A 178 15.60 -2.76 -6.79
CA VAL A 178 15.03 -1.93 -7.83
C VAL A 178 13.58 -2.37 -8.09
N MET A 179 12.69 -1.40 -8.09
CA MET A 179 11.29 -1.59 -8.47
C MET A 179 11.10 -0.97 -9.85
N LEU A 180 10.73 -1.78 -10.82
CA LEU A 180 10.58 -1.44 -12.22
C LEU A 180 9.08 -1.28 -12.54
N SER A 181 8.69 -0.11 -13.06
CA SER A 181 7.37 0.08 -13.64
C SER A 181 7.46 -0.17 -15.14
N LEU A 182 6.95 -1.30 -15.54
CA LEU A 182 6.91 -1.81 -16.90
C LEU A 182 5.55 -1.51 -17.51
N GLN A 183 5.53 -0.95 -18.70
CA GLN A 183 4.30 -0.56 -19.40
C GLN A 183 4.22 -1.21 -20.78
N CYS A 184 3.05 -1.72 -21.10
CA CYS A 184 2.68 -2.23 -22.42
C CYS A 184 1.41 -1.55 -22.91
N ASP A 185 1.34 -1.28 -24.20
CA ASP A 185 0.14 -0.64 -24.79
C ASP A 185 -0.90 -1.70 -25.15
N VAL A 186 -1.40 -2.35 -24.11
CA VAL A 186 -2.50 -3.32 -24.19
C VAL A 186 -3.62 -2.85 -23.29
N GLN A 187 -4.85 -2.88 -23.80
CA GLN A 187 -6.04 -2.73 -22.98
C GLN A 187 -6.38 -4.10 -22.40
N VAL A 188 -6.46 -4.18 -21.08
CA VAL A 188 -6.97 -5.36 -20.39
C VAL A 188 -8.40 -5.05 -20.01
N PRO A 189 -9.40 -5.75 -20.59
CA PRO A 189 -10.78 -5.55 -20.21
C PRO A 189 -11.00 -5.94 -18.75
N ASP A 190 -11.97 -5.31 -18.11
CA ASP A 190 -12.42 -5.75 -16.79
C ASP A 190 -13.03 -7.14 -16.90
N ALA A 191 -12.75 -7.99 -15.94
CA ALA A 191 -13.29 -9.33 -15.90
C ALA A 191 -14.81 -9.26 -15.69
N LEU A 192 -15.56 -9.85 -16.61
CA LEU A 192 -17.01 -10.01 -16.45
C LEU A 192 -17.31 -11.19 -15.50
N PRO A 193 -18.48 -11.19 -14.83
CA PRO A 193 -18.92 -12.33 -14.02
C PRO A 193 -18.96 -13.61 -14.84
N HIS A 194 -18.23 -14.65 -14.42
CA HIS A 194 -18.18 -15.94 -15.09
C HIS A 194 -17.73 -17.06 -14.14
N GLY A 195 -18.03 -18.29 -14.47
CA GLY A 195 -17.55 -19.48 -13.76
C GLY A 195 -18.07 -19.58 -12.32
N HIS A 196 -17.35 -20.34 -11.49
CA HIS A 196 -17.76 -20.63 -10.12
C HIS A 196 -17.63 -19.41 -9.19
N PRO A 197 -18.73 -18.99 -8.51
CA PRO A 197 -18.69 -17.88 -7.56
C PRO A 197 -18.20 -18.34 -6.19
N ARG A 198 -17.28 -17.61 -5.58
CA ARG A 198 -16.73 -17.89 -4.26
C ARG A 198 -16.83 -16.66 -3.35
N GLY A 199 -17.55 -16.79 -2.24
CA GLY A 199 -17.58 -15.82 -1.15
C GLY A 199 -16.45 -16.05 -0.18
N ILE A 200 -15.87 -14.97 0.35
CA ILE A 200 -14.72 -14.98 1.25
C ILE A 200 -15.05 -14.19 2.51
N ASP A 201 -15.07 -14.84 3.66
CA ASP A 201 -15.08 -14.22 4.97
C ASP A 201 -13.68 -14.16 5.57
N LEU A 202 -13.30 -13.02 6.15
CA LEU A 202 -11.97 -12.75 6.73
C LEU A 202 -12.02 -12.65 8.24
N GLY A 203 -11.45 -13.65 8.92
CA GLY A 203 -11.50 -13.76 10.37
C GLY A 203 -10.15 -13.77 11.08
N LEU A 204 -10.15 -13.50 12.38
CA LEU A 204 -8.95 -13.57 13.23
C LEU A 204 -8.64 -14.99 13.72
N GLU A 205 -9.59 -15.88 13.74
CA GLU A 205 -9.39 -17.29 14.09
C GLU A 205 -9.01 -18.11 12.87
N LYS A 206 -9.84 -18.12 11.88
CA LYS A 206 -9.53 -18.57 10.52
C LYS A 206 -9.18 -17.34 9.69
N PHE A 207 -8.12 -17.42 8.90
CA PHE A 207 -7.71 -16.29 8.04
C PHE A 207 -8.72 -16.05 6.92
N VAL A 208 -9.19 -17.14 6.33
CA VAL A 208 -10.21 -17.16 5.28
C VAL A 208 -11.15 -18.31 5.55
N ALA A 209 -12.44 -18.06 5.46
CA ALA A 209 -13.47 -19.07 5.23
C ALA A 209 -14.08 -18.85 3.84
N THR A 210 -14.29 -19.91 3.07
CA THR A 210 -14.90 -19.83 1.74
C THR A 210 -16.34 -20.36 1.77
N SER A 211 -17.16 -19.92 0.82
CA SER A 211 -18.52 -20.43 0.63
C SER A 211 -18.58 -21.92 0.37
N ASP A 212 -17.48 -22.51 -0.13
CA ASP A 212 -17.35 -23.92 -0.44
C ASP A 212 -16.97 -24.78 0.79
N GLY A 213 -16.85 -24.15 1.96
CA GLY A 213 -16.53 -24.82 3.22
C GLY A 213 -15.04 -24.94 3.54
N GLU A 214 -14.16 -24.38 2.72
CA GLU A 214 -12.72 -24.39 2.99
C GLU A 214 -12.37 -23.38 4.09
N LEU A 215 -11.58 -23.80 5.08
CA LEU A 215 -11.11 -22.99 6.20
C LEU A 215 -9.60 -22.89 6.17
N ILE A 216 -9.06 -21.71 5.88
CA ILE A 216 -7.62 -21.46 5.86
C ILE A 216 -7.19 -20.88 7.21
N ALA A 217 -6.32 -21.60 7.92
CA ALA A 217 -5.82 -21.18 9.22
C ALA A 217 -4.99 -19.88 9.13
N ARG A 218 -5.09 -19.04 10.16
CA ARG A 218 -4.31 -17.80 10.26
C ARG A 218 -2.91 -18.06 10.81
N PRO A 219 -1.83 -17.85 10.03
CA PRO A 219 -0.48 -17.84 10.58
C PRO A 219 -0.28 -16.64 11.51
N LYS A 220 0.31 -16.88 12.66
CA LYS A 220 0.64 -15.84 13.65
C LYS A 220 2.05 -15.31 13.38
N PHE A 221 2.24 -14.54 12.29
CA PHE A 221 3.55 -14.11 11.77
C PHE A 221 4.41 -13.37 12.81
N PHE A 222 3.79 -12.50 13.59
CA PHE A 222 4.47 -11.73 14.62
C PHE A 222 4.71 -12.55 15.88
N ALA A 223 3.74 -13.38 16.29
CA ALA A 223 3.81 -14.13 17.55
C ALA A 223 4.99 -15.10 17.56
N THR A 224 5.25 -15.80 16.45
CA THR A 224 6.36 -16.76 16.32
C THR A 224 7.73 -16.11 16.56
N LEU A 225 7.91 -14.87 16.11
CA LEU A 225 9.18 -14.14 16.23
C LEU A 225 9.18 -13.11 17.35
N HIS A 226 8.06 -12.97 18.08
CA HIS A 226 7.86 -11.94 19.10
C HIS A 226 8.87 -12.02 20.24
N ARG A 227 9.10 -13.22 20.80
CA ARG A 227 10.08 -13.42 21.89
C ARG A 227 11.48 -12.98 21.45
N LYS A 228 11.89 -13.36 20.24
CA LYS A 228 13.19 -12.97 19.68
C LYS A 228 13.29 -11.46 19.48
N LEU A 229 12.21 -10.83 18.98
CA LEU A 229 12.14 -9.39 18.80
C LEU A 229 12.25 -8.64 20.12
N GLN A 230 11.49 -9.06 21.14
CA GLN A 230 11.55 -8.47 22.50
C GLN A 230 12.94 -8.57 23.10
N LEU A 231 13.59 -9.73 22.99
CA LEU A 231 14.97 -9.92 23.50
C LEU A 231 15.95 -8.94 22.82
N LEU A 232 15.88 -8.82 21.49
CA LEU A 232 16.74 -7.89 20.75
C LEU A 232 16.43 -6.43 21.12
N GLN A 233 15.18 -6.06 21.32
CA GLN A 233 14.78 -4.72 21.75
C GLN A 233 15.24 -4.40 23.17
N ARG A 234 15.15 -5.35 24.12
CA ARG A 234 15.70 -5.20 25.49
C ARG A 234 17.21 -4.96 25.42
N ARG A 235 17.94 -5.78 24.66
CA ARG A 235 19.40 -5.60 24.46
C ARG A 235 19.74 -4.25 23.83
N LEU A 236 18.91 -3.74 22.92
CA LEU A 236 19.12 -2.46 22.24
C LEU A 236 19.02 -1.28 23.21
N LYS A 237 18.10 -1.34 24.20
CA LYS A 237 17.93 -0.29 25.23
C LYS A 237 19.21 -0.04 26.02
N HIS A 238 20.02 -1.07 26.27
CA HIS A 238 21.26 -0.98 27.02
C HIS A 238 22.48 -0.61 26.18
N LYS A 239 22.32 -0.25 24.89
CA LYS A 239 23.43 0.16 24.02
C LYS A 239 23.43 1.67 23.80
N LYS A 240 24.61 2.28 23.84
CA LYS A 240 24.78 3.70 23.51
C LYS A 240 24.29 3.95 22.08
N LYS A 241 23.30 4.83 21.94
CA LYS A 241 22.69 5.18 20.66
C LYS A 241 23.76 5.68 19.67
N GLY A 242 23.74 5.14 18.45
CA GLY A 242 24.72 5.49 17.41
C GLY A 242 26.03 4.69 17.46
N SER A 243 26.30 3.91 18.51
CA SER A 243 27.47 3.03 18.57
C SER A 243 27.43 1.91 17.52
N LYS A 244 28.57 1.34 17.19
CA LYS A 244 28.69 0.21 16.25
C LYS A 244 27.81 -0.99 16.67
N SER A 245 27.81 -1.31 17.98
CA SER A 245 26.96 -2.37 18.57
C SER A 245 25.46 -2.05 18.44
N TRP A 246 25.08 -0.80 18.73
CA TRP A 246 23.69 -0.35 18.58
C TRP A 246 23.22 -0.45 17.13
N ARG A 247 24.03 -0.01 16.17
CA ARG A 247 23.72 -0.08 14.72
C ARG A 247 23.55 -1.52 14.26
N ARG A 248 24.46 -2.42 14.65
CA ARG A 248 24.38 -3.86 14.33
C ARG A 248 23.08 -4.48 14.87
N LEU A 249 22.73 -4.16 16.12
CA LEU A 249 21.53 -4.71 16.76
C LEU A 249 20.24 -4.14 16.14
N SER A 250 20.21 -2.83 15.87
CA SER A 250 19.12 -2.16 15.17
C SER A 250 18.88 -2.78 13.77
N GLN A 251 19.97 -3.11 13.05
CA GLN A 251 19.86 -3.78 11.75
C GLN A 251 19.32 -5.21 11.88
N LYS A 252 19.70 -5.98 12.92
CA LYS A 252 19.12 -7.30 13.18
C LYS A 252 17.60 -7.21 13.43
N ILE A 253 17.17 -6.24 14.23
CA ILE A 253 15.74 -5.97 14.47
C ILE A 253 15.02 -5.60 13.17
N ALA A 254 15.62 -4.72 12.36
CA ALA A 254 15.02 -4.31 11.08
C ALA A 254 14.89 -5.49 10.10
N ARG A 255 15.90 -6.38 10.02
CA ARG A 255 15.84 -7.61 9.21
C ARG A 255 14.74 -8.56 9.69
N LEU A 256 14.55 -8.67 11.01
CA LEU A 256 13.50 -9.51 11.57
C LEU A 256 12.09 -8.97 11.22
N HIS A 257 11.88 -7.66 11.34
CA HIS A 257 10.62 -7.04 10.90
C HIS A 257 10.38 -7.22 9.39
N GLN A 258 11.43 -7.08 8.57
CA GLN A 258 11.30 -7.33 7.14
C GLN A 258 10.91 -8.78 6.87
N ARG A 259 11.54 -9.77 7.53
CA ARG A 259 11.19 -11.19 7.39
C ARG A 259 9.72 -11.44 7.72
N ILE A 260 9.21 -10.87 8.83
CA ILE A 260 7.78 -10.99 9.20
C ILE A 260 6.89 -10.46 8.07
N SER A 261 7.21 -9.28 7.55
CA SER A 261 6.46 -8.66 6.45
C SER A 261 6.51 -9.48 5.16
N ASP A 262 7.68 -9.99 4.80
CA ASP A 262 7.88 -10.77 3.57
C ASP A 262 7.17 -12.13 3.65
N THR A 263 7.25 -12.83 4.80
CA THR A 263 6.53 -14.10 5.03
C THR A 263 5.00 -13.90 4.97
N ARG A 264 4.49 -12.81 5.57
CA ARG A 264 3.06 -12.49 5.48
C ARG A 264 2.63 -12.22 4.05
N LYS A 265 3.42 -11.45 3.30
CA LYS A 265 3.14 -11.14 1.91
C LYS A 265 3.16 -12.40 1.03
N ASP A 266 4.09 -13.31 1.24
CA ASP A 266 4.17 -14.59 0.55
C ASP A 266 2.91 -15.45 0.81
N PHE A 267 2.51 -15.56 2.07
CA PHE A 267 1.27 -16.25 2.44
C PHE A 267 0.05 -15.62 1.75
N HIS A 268 -0.07 -14.29 1.76
CA HIS A 268 -1.18 -13.59 1.10
C HIS A 268 -1.23 -13.89 -0.41
N PHE A 269 -0.08 -13.90 -1.09
CA PHE A 269 -0.06 -14.23 -2.51
C PHE A 269 -0.44 -15.69 -2.77
N LYS A 270 0.09 -16.64 -1.99
CA LYS A 270 -0.25 -18.05 -2.12
C LYS A 270 -1.73 -18.30 -1.91
N THR A 271 -2.30 -17.72 -0.85
CA THR A 271 -3.73 -17.83 -0.55
C THR A 271 -4.59 -17.19 -1.65
N ALA A 272 -4.22 -16.00 -2.15
CA ALA A 272 -4.95 -15.34 -3.23
C ALA A 272 -4.92 -16.15 -4.54
N HIS A 273 -3.78 -16.73 -4.90
CA HIS A 273 -3.68 -17.61 -6.07
C HIS A 273 -4.52 -18.88 -5.89
N HIS A 274 -4.45 -19.52 -4.73
CA HIS A 274 -5.24 -20.72 -4.41
C HIS A 274 -6.76 -20.46 -4.53
N ILE A 275 -7.24 -19.32 -4.01
CA ILE A 275 -8.64 -18.92 -4.15
C ILE A 275 -9.02 -18.75 -5.62
N CYS A 276 -8.18 -18.07 -6.40
CA CYS A 276 -8.45 -17.82 -7.82
C CYS A 276 -8.26 -19.05 -8.73
N ASP A 277 -7.58 -20.12 -8.25
CA ASP A 277 -7.45 -21.38 -9.01
C ASP A 277 -8.80 -22.10 -9.18
N GLN A 278 -9.73 -21.85 -8.26
CA GLN A 278 -11.00 -22.54 -8.17
C GLN A 278 -12.22 -21.64 -8.37
N ALA A 279 -12.02 -20.35 -8.69
CA ALA A 279 -13.09 -19.37 -8.79
C ALA A 279 -13.01 -18.56 -10.09
N GLY A 280 -14.15 -18.35 -10.74
CA GLY A 280 -14.32 -17.34 -11.80
C GLY A 280 -14.82 -16.00 -11.27
N MET A 281 -15.47 -16.01 -10.10
CA MET A 281 -15.92 -14.83 -9.37
C MET A 281 -15.51 -14.92 -7.89
N VAL A 282 -15.03 -13.81 -7.34
CA VAL A 282 -14.64 -13.70 -5.92
C VAL A 282 -15.34 -12.50 -5.29
N PHE A 283 -16.00 -12.74 -4.18
CA PHE A 283 -16.71 -11.73 -3.41
C PHE A 283 -16.15 -11.64 -1.99
N VAL A 284 -15.92 -10.42 -1.50
CA VAL A 284 -15.44 -10.15 -0.14
C VAL A 284 -16.28 -9.05 0.51
N GLU A 285 -16.31 -9.00 1.84
CA GLU A 285 -16.95 -7.90 2.56
C GLU A 285 -16.19 -6.57 2.38
N ASP A 286 -16.93 -5.45 2.26
CA ASP A 286 -16.37 -4.11 2.25
C ASP A 286 -16.18 -3.58 3.68
N ILE A 287 -15.11 -4.05 4.34
CA ILE A 287 -14.75 -3.69 5.71
C ILE A 287 -13.61 -2.67 5.75
N ASP A 288 -13.74 -1.62 6.57
CA ASP A 288 -12.63 -0.74 6.91
C ASP A 288 -11.78 -1.35 8.05
N PHE A 289 -10.77 -2.12 7.67
CA PHE A 289 -9.83 -2.74 8.61
C PHE A 289 -9.03 -1.74 9.46
N ARG A 290 -9.02 -0.45 9.12
CA ARG A 290 -8.36 0.60 9.92
C ARG A 290 -9.13 0.86 11.22
N ILE A 291 -10.45 0.71 11.20
CA ILE A 291 -11.30 0.81 12.40
C ILE A 291 -11.02 -0.39 13.30
N MET A 292 -11.01 -1.61 12.75
CA MET A 292 -10.69 -2.83 13.51
C MET A 292 -9.28 -2.77 14.13
N ALA A 293 -8.31 -2.17 13.43
CA ALA A 293 -6.94 -2.03 13.92
C ALA A 293 -6.79 -1.07 15.12
N LYS A 294 -7.79 -0.22 15.41
CA LYS A 294 -7.80 0.68 16.56
C LYS A 294 -8.43 0.03 17.80
N GLY A 295 -9.21 -1.05 17.64
CA GLY A 295 -9.89 -1.75 18.71
C GLY A 295 -8.98 -2.67 19.53
N MET A 296 -9.55 -3.37 20.50
CA MET A 296 -8.87 -4.31 21.42
C MET A 296 -8.09 -5.41 20.65
N LEU A 297 -8.61 -5.89 19.52
CA LEU A 297 -7.97 -6.88 18.64
C LEU A 297 -7.03 -6.27 17.62
N GLY A 298 -6.73 -4.97 17.69
CA GLY A 298 -5.95 -4.24 16.69
C GLY A 298 -4.58 -4.84 16.41
N LYS A 299 -3.89 -5.37 17.43
CA LYS A 299 -2.60 -6.06 17.24
C LYS A 299 -2.72 -7.31 16.36
N HIS A 300 -3.79 -8.08 16.53
CA HIS A 300 -4.05 -9.28 15.74
C HIS A 300 -4.49 -8.94 14.32
N THR A 301 -5.32 -7.90 14.15
CA THR A 301 -5.73 -7.36 12.84
C THR A 301 -4.53 -6.85 12.04
N LEU A 302 -3.62 -6.11 12.69
CA LEU A 302 -2.38 -5.64 12.05
C LEU A 302 -1.41 -6.78 11.70
N ASP A 303 -1.36 -7.84 12.53
CA ASP A 303 -0.55 -9.02 12.24
C ASP A 303 -1.13 -9.82 11.06
N ALA A 304 -2.44 -10.00 11.00
CA ALA A 304 -3.13 -10.64 9.89
C ALA A 304 -2.94 -9.85 8.58
N GLY A 305 -3.05 -8.52 8.62
CA GLY A 305 -2.86 -7.63 7.48
C GLY A 305 -3.95 -7.75 6.43
N PHE A 306 -5.20 -7.88 6.84
CA PHE A 306 -6.37 -8.08 5.95
C PHE A 306 -6.46 -7.08 4.80
N GLY A 307 -6.27 -5.78 5.06
CA GLY A 307 -6.29 -4.77 4.00
C GLY A 307 -5.21 -4.99 2.92
N GLN A 308 -4.03 -5.52 3.31
CA GLN A 308 -3.00 -5.92 2.36
C GLN A 308 -3.44 -7.17 1.57
N PHE A 309 -4.06 -8.14 2.24
CA PHE A 309 -4.56 -9.34 1.59
C PHE A 309 -5.64 -9.03 0.55
N VAL A 310 -6.66 -8.24 0.90
CA VAL A 310 -7.72 -7.84 -0.03
C VAL A 310 -7.14 -7.13 -1.26
N SER A 311 -6.16 -6.23 -1.06
CA SER A 311 -5.50 -5.56 -2.19
C SER A 311 -4.70 -6.52 -3.08
N ILE A 312 -4.06 -7.54 -2.49
CA ILE A 312 -3.36 -8.60 -3.24
C ILE A 312 -4.35 -9.50 -3.97
N LEU A 313 -5.43 -9.89 -3.30
CA LEU A 313 -6.48 -10.73 -3.89
C LEU A 313 -7.13 -10.04 -5.10
N GLN A 314 -7.52 -8.78 -4.96
CA GLN A 314 -8.05 -7.97 -6.06
C GLN A 314 -7.07 -7.90 -7.24
N TRP A 315 -5.77 -7.71 -6.97
CA TRP A 315 -4.75 -7.69 -8.01
C TRP A 315 -4.56 -9.05 -8.69
N VAL A 316 -4.60 -10.15 -7.93
CA VAL A 316 -4.50 -11.52 -8.48
C VAL A 316 -5.74 -11.85 -9.31
N CYS A 317 -6.94 -11.49 -8.84
CA CYS A 317 -8.18 -11.64 -9.59
C CYS A 317 -8.09 -10.90 -10.93
N TRP A 318 -7.73 -9.62 -10.91
CA TRP A 318 -7.54 -8.83 -12.13
C TRP A 318 -6.53 -9.47 -13.10
N LYS A 319 -5.38 -9.92 -12.59
CA LYS A 319 -4.33 -10.55 -13.41
C LYS A 319 -4.80 -11.86 -14.06
N ARG A 320 -5.69 -12.58 -13.40
CA ARG A 320 -6.20 -13.90 -13.83
C ARG A 320 -7.54 -13.82 -14.53
N GLN A 321 -8.05 -12.61 -14.75
CA GLN A 321 -9.39 -12.37 -15.33
C GLN A 321 -10.51 -13.03 -14.51
N VAL A 322 -10.36 -13.06 -13.18
CA VAL A 322 -11.39 -13.48 -12.22
C VAL A 322 -12.17 -12.22 -11.81
N TYR A 323 -13.50 -12.27 -11.88
CA TYR A 323 -14.34 -11.17 -11.43
C TYR A 323 -14.18 -10.96 -9.93
N PHE A 324 -14.02 -9.70 -9.50
CA PHE A 324 -13.84 -9.35 -8.09
C PHE A 324 -14.79 -8.22 -7.71
N ALA A 325 -15.62 -8.46 -6.69
CA ALA A 325 -16.48 -7.41 -6.13
C ALA A 325 -16.49 -7.44 -4.60
N LYS A 326 -16.84 -6.31 -4.03
CA LYS A 326 -17.06 -6.16 -2.59
C LYS A 326 -18.56 -6.05 -2.33
N VAL A 327 -19.01 -6.69 -1.25
CA VAL A 327 -20.41 -6.69 -0.82
C VAL A 327 -20.57 -6.00 0.53
N ASP A 328 -21.78 -5.52 0.82
CA ASP A 328 -22.09 -4.93 2.13
C ASP A 328 -21.91 -5.96 3.23
N ALA A 329 -21.15 -5.59 4.27
CA ALA A 329 -20.82 -6.43 5.42
C ALA A 329 -21.95 -6.49 6.48
N CYS A 330 -23.01 -5.68 6.32
CA CYS A 330 -24.06 -5.59 7.33
C CYS A 330 -24.82 -6.91 7.47
N GLY A 331 -24.79 -7.54 8.67
CA GLY A 331 -25.58 -8.73 8.99
C GLY A 331 -25.14 -10.04 8.33
N THR A 332 -24.02 -10.11 7.60
CA THR A 332 -23.56 -11.34 6.94
C THR A 332 -23.39 -12.50 7.91
N SER A 333 -22.87 -12.26 9.11
CA SER A 333 -22.65 -13.28 10.15
C SER A 333 -23.94 -13.69 10.92
N GLN A 334 -25.04 -12.95 10.73
CA GLN A 334 -26.30 -13.17 11.43
C GLN A 334 -27.46 -13.55 10.49
N THR A 335 -27.20 -13.74 9.21
CA THR A 335 -28.19 -14.16 8.23
C THR A 335 -27.98 -15.63 7.90
N CYS A 336 -29.06 -16.38 7.78
CA CYS A 336 -29.00 -17.76 7.27
C CYS A 336 -28.78 -17.73 5.76
N PRO A 337 -27.77 -18.45 5.21
CA PRO A 337 -27.53 -18.47 3.77
C PRO A 337 -28.65 -19.16 2.95
N ILE A 338 -29.43 -20.03 3.58
CA ILE A 338 -30.49 -20.81 2.89
C ILE A 338 -31.82 -20.07 2.85
N CYS A 339 -32.34 -19.67 4.02
CA CYS A 339 -33.69 -19.09 4.17
C CYS A 339 -33.71 -17.59 4.47
N ASP A 340 -32.56 -16.93 4.52
CA ASP A 340 -32.38 -15.50 4.82
C ASP A 340 -32.88 -15.06 6.22
N THR A 341 -33.33 -15.99 7.07
CA THR A 341 -33.75 -15.69 8.45
C THR A 341 -32.62 -15.07 9.24
N HIS A 342 -32.94 -14.03 10.03
CA HIS A 342 -31.99 -13.42 10.96
C HIS A 342 -31.79 -14.32 12.16
N VAL A 343 -30.57 -14.81 12.36
CA VAL A 343 -30.15 -15.69 13.46
C VAL A 343 -29.17 -14.95 14.34
N PRO A 344 -29.63 -14.32 15.45
CA PRO A 344 -28.75 -13.62 16.37
C PRO A 344 -27.69 -14.56 16.97
N LYS A 345 -26.43 -14.13 16.99
CA LYS A 345 -25.31 -14.91 17.53
C LYS A 345 -24.33 -14.01 18.24
N ASP A 346 -23.86 -14.46 19.39
CA ASP A 346 -22.72 -13.84 20.06
C ASP A 346 -21.42 -14.12 19.32
N LEU A 347 -20.41 -13.30 19.57
CA LEU A 347 -19.09 -13.44 18.96
C LEU A 347 -18.39 -14.76 19.33
N SER A 348 -18.77 -15.39 20.44
CA SER A 348 -18.24 -16.68 20.91
C SER A 348 -18.82 -17.90 20.18
N VAL A 349 -20.01 -17.76 19.58
CA VAL A 349 -20.69 -18.86 18.87
C VAL A 349 -20.00 -19.13 17.55
N ARG A 350 -19.54 -20.36 17.34
CA ARG A 350 -18.78 -20.78 16.14
C ARG A 350 -19.57 -21.62 15.16
N VAL A 351 -20.73 -22.09 15.55
CA VAL A 351 -21.61 -22.89 14.71
C VAL A 351 -22.81 -22.05 14.33
N HIS A 352 -23.14 -22.02 13.05
CA HIS A 352 -24.41 -21.52 12.55
C HIS A 352 -25.43 -22.64 12.62
N GLN A 353 -26.52 -22.45 13.34
CA GLN A 353 -27.70 -23.31 13.37
C GLN A 353 -28.92 -22.45 13.16
N CYS A 354 -29.63 -22.67 12.08
CA CYS A 354 -30.84 -21.93 11.77
C CYS A 354 -32.05 -22.57 12.46
N PRO A 355 -32.86 -21.82 13.21
CA PRO A 355 -34.06 -22.37 13.85
C PRO A 355 -35.18 -22.69 12.85
N GLU A 356 -35.21 -22.02 11.69
CA GLU A 356 -36.28 -22.18 10.69
C GLU A 356 -36.02 -23.35 9.73
N CYS A 357 -34.85 -23.34 9.05
CA CYS A 357 -34.53 -24.35 8.03
C CYS A 357 -33.62 -25.46 8.54
N LEU A 358 -33.21 -25.45 9.80
CA LEU A 358 -32.37 -26.43 10.46
C LEU A 358 -30.96 -26.58 9.85
N TYR A 359 -30.54 -25.62 9.00
CA TYR A 359 -29.21 -25.65 8.39
C TYR A 359 -28.13 -25.45 9.43
N ILE A 360 -27.13 -26.35 9.46
CA ILE A 360 -26.02 -26.33 10.39
C ILE A 360 -24.69 -26.28 9.61
N THR A 361 -23.83 -25.34 9.94
CA THR A 361 -22.48 -25.24 9.37
C THR A 361 -21.57 -24.41 10.28
N ASP A 362 -20.26 -24.29 9.95
CA ASP A 362 -19.37 -23.33 10.58
C ASP A 362 -19.89 -21.90 10.35
N ARG A 363 -19.78 -21.03 11.37
CA ARG A 363 -20.29 -19.65 11.32
C ARG A 363 -19.62 -18.85 10.21
N ASP A 364 -18.28 -18.98 10.04
CA ASP A 364 -17.52 -18.20 9.09
C ASP A 364 -17.81 -18.71 7.66
N VAL A 365 -18.12 -20.01 7.49
CA VAL A 365 -18.60 -20.59 6.23
C VAL A 365 -20.01 -20.06 5.90
N ALA A 366 -20.92 -20.01 6.88
CA ALA A 366 -22.25 -19.42 6.66
C ALA A 366 -22.15 -17.96 6.22
N SER A 367 -21.26 -17.16 6.84
CA SER A 367 -20.99 -15.78 6.42
C SER A 367 -20.50 -15.72 4.97
N ALA A 368 -19.57 -16.60 4.59
CA ALA A 368 -19.04 -16.65 3.23
C ALA A 368 -20.12 -17.04 2.20
N GLN A 369 -21.06 -17.91 2.57
CA GLN A 369 -22.21 -18.28 1.74
C GLN A 369 -23.20 -17.10 1.55
N VAL A 370 -23.43 -16.29 2.59
CA VAL A 370 -24.22 -15.05 2.46
C VAL A 370 -23.50 -14.04 1.57
N ILE A 371 -22.19 -13.91 1.70
CA ILE A 371 -21.36 -13.03 0.88
C ILE A 371 -21.48 -13.39 -0.60
N VAL A 372 -21.36 -14.68 -0.95
CA VAL A 372 -21.48 -15.11 -2.35
C VAL A 372 -22.90 -14.89 -2.88
N LYS A 373 -23.94 -15.17 -2.11
CA LYS A 373 -25.33 -14.94 -2.49
C LYS A 373 -25.58 -13.47 -2.84
N ARG A 374 -25.15 -12.55 -1.97
CA ARG A 374 -25.24 -11.09 -2.21
C ARG A 374 -24.42 -10.67 -3.43
N GLY A 375 -23.21 -11.21 -3.57
CA GLY A 375 -22.32 -10.90 -4.68
C GLY A 375 -22.86 -11.31 -6.03
N VAL A 376 -23.41 -12.52 -6.14
CA VAL A 376 -24.03 -13.04 -7.38
C VAL A 376 -25.26 -12.23 -7.77
N LEU A 377 -26.12 -11.87 -6.80
CA LEU A 377 -27.27 -11.01 -7.05
C LEU A 377 -26.86 -9.64 -7.61
N ALA A 378 -25.87 -8.99 -6.97
CA ALA A 378 -25.34 -7.70 -7.44
C ALA A 378 -24.66 -7.80 -8.82
N ALA A 379 -23.92 -8.88 -9.09
CA ALA A 379 -23.28 -9.12 -10.37
C ALA A 379 -24.31 -9.40 -11.48
N GLY A 380 -25.37 -10.13 -11.18
CA GLY A 380 -26.48 -10.41 -12.12
C GLY A 380 -27.20 -9.13 -12.51
N GLN A 381 -27.47 -8.23 -11.58
CA GLN A 381 -28.06 -6.91 -11.87
C GLN A 381 -27.15 -6.06 -12.77
N ALA A 382 -25.86 -6.01 -12.51
CA ALA A 382 -24.90 -5.28 -13.33
C ALA A 382 -24.81 -5.81 -14.77
N VAL A 383 -24.90 -7.13 -14.96
CA VAL A 383 -24.89 -7.75 -16.30
C VAL A 383 -26.18 -7.45 -17.05
N SER A 384 -27.33 -7.46 -16.37
CA SER A 384 -28.63 -7.11 -17.02
C SER A 384 -28.67 -5.64 -17.43
N GLU A 385 -28.09 -4.72 -16.64
CA GLU A 385 -27.96 -3.29 -17.01
C GLU A 385 -27.09 -3.09 -18.27
N ILE A 386 -25.99 -3.84 -18.39
CA ILE A 386 -25.14 -3.81 -19.60
C ILE A 386 -25.84 -4.41 -20.81
N ALA A 387 -26.61 -5.50 -20.64
CA ALA A 387 -27.31 -6.19 -21.71
C ALA A 387 -28.52 -5.41 -22.23
N CYS A 388 -29.15 -4.56 -21.42
CA CYS A 388 -30.28 -3.73 -21.79
C CYS A 388 -29.93 -2.47 -22.58
N GLY A 389 -28.67 -2.31 -23.04
CA GLY A 389 -28.27 -1.33 -24.03
C GLY A 389 -28.51 0.12 -23.61
N GLY A 390 -27.81 0.57 -22.58
CA GLY A 390 -27.61 2.00 -22.37
C GLY A 390 -26.39 2.44 -23.14
N ASP A 391 -26.54 3.32 -24.12
CA ASP A 391 -25.47 4.12 -24.68
C ASP A 391 -24.84 4.97 -23.55
N ALA A 392 -23.87 4.42 -22.88
CA ALA A 392 -23.16 5.12 -21.85
C ALA A 392 -21.91 5.78 -22.44
N ALA A 393 -22.07 7.02 -22.87
CA ALA A 393 -20.98 7.97 -22.91
C ALA A 393 -20.30 7.99 -21.51
N GLY A 394 -18.98 7.79 -21.48
CA GLY A 394 -18.22 7.61 -20.26
C GLY A 394 -18.35 8.76 -19.28
N THR A 395 -18.81 8.45 -18.10
CA THR A 395 -18.49 9.21 -16.88
C THR A 395 -18.18 8.20 -15.78
N GLY A 396 -16.90 8.13 -15.41
CA GLY A 396 -16.47 7.35 -14.27
C GLY A 396 -17.09 7.89 -12.99
N ASN A 397 -18.14 7.27 -12.52
CA ASN A 397 -18.68 7.53 -11.19
C ASN A 397 -18.03 6.59 -10.17
N SER A 398 -17.07 7.15 -9.46
CA SER A 398 -16.69 6.61 -8.16
C SER A 398 -17.88 6.76 -7.23
N LEU A 399 -18.46 5.66 -6.78
CA LEU A 399 -19.47 5.65 -5.71
C LEU A 399 -18.85 6.25 -4.42
N VAL A 400 -19.08 7.54 -4.25
CA VAL A 400 -18.81 8.28 -3.02
C VAL A 400 -19.90 7.90 -2.03
N GLY A 401 -19.50 7.16 -0.98
CA GLY A 401 -20.40 6.84 0.13
C GLY A 401 -20.98 8.10 0.75
N THR A 402 -22.29 8.20 0.80
CA THR A 402 -23.07 9.23 1.48
C THR A 402 -22.67 9.32 2.96
N ARG A 403 -22.13 10.46 3.35
CA ARG A 403 -21.89 10.81 4.74
C ARG A 403 -23.22 10.93 5.48
N ARG A 404 -23.53 10.01 6.38
CA ARG A 404 -24.56 10.22 7.39
C ARG A 404 -24.13 11.31 8.37
N GLY A 405 -24.94 12.36 8.49
CA GLY A 405 -24.72 13.50 9.34
C GLY A 405 -24.56 13.14 10.82
N ARG A 406 -23.57 13.77 11.43
CA ARG A 406 -23.29 13.72 12.86
C ARG A 406 -24.36 14.55 13.58
N LYS A 407 -25.29 13.91 14.31
CA LYS A 407 -26.17 14.59 15.25
C LYS A 407 -25.33 15.11 16.44
N THR A 408 -25.22 16.40 16.56
CA THR A 408 -24.72 17.08 17.76
C THR A 408 -25.74 16.89 18.90
N ARG A 409 -25.30 16.29 19.98
CA ARG A 409 -26.02 16.37 21.27
C ARG A 409 -25.53 17.60 22.03
N LYS A 410 -26.51 18.42 22.49
CA LYS A 410 -26.33 19.47 23.47
C LYS A 410 -25.83 18.91 24.80
#